data_3ad8c54979851703ae55aa44aa803179
#
_entry.id   3ad8c54979851703ae55aa44aa803179
#
_cell.length_a   1.000
_cell.length_b   1.000
_cell.length_c   1.000
_cell.angle_alpha   90.00
_cell.angle_beta   90.00
_cell.angle_gamma   90.00
#
_symmetry.space_group_name_H-M   'P 1'
#
loop_
_entity.id
_entity.type
_entity.pdbx_description
1 polymer ?
#
loop_
_entity_poly.entity_id
_entity_poly.type
_entity_poly.pdbx_seq_one_letter_code
_entity_poly.pdbx_strand_id
1 'polypeptide(L)'
;MSSASVAQPCDAAERFTAGFPSAQIQLRLEKFGASVHNWEMDFRTGVSILSEIENAKMTCSCGIFLFSEDDPLDGTPGGAAPRDNVVFEAGYFMSVKGAERCLIIRHGEAKMPADLGGAIYIHLSKTADVSSIESRLSDFLLRNL
;
A
#
# COMPACT_ATOMS: atom_id res chain seq x y z
N MET A 1 -17.78 7.41 -9.33
CA MET A 1 -17.25 6.60 -8.21
C MET A 1 -15.76 6.91 -8.04
N SER A 2 -15.37 7.24 -6.85
CA SER A 2 -13.96 7.43 -6.53
C SER A 2 -13.32 6.07 -6.24
N SER A 3 -12.12 5.83 -6.77
CA SER A 3 -11.38 4.58 -6.56
C SER A 3 -10.10 4.83 -5.77
N ALA A 4 -9.81 3.97 -4.82
CA ALA A 4 -8.55 3.91 -4.11
C ALA A 4 -7.70 2.77 -4.68
N SER A 5 -6.40 2.96 -4.78
CA SER A 5 -5.46 1.94 -5.24
C SER A 5 -4.68 1.40 -4.05
N VAL A 6 -4.53 0.09 -3.98
CA VAL A 6 -3.69 -0.58 -2.97
C VAL A 6 -2.63 -1.38 -3.70
N ALA A 7 -1.37 -0.99 -3.54
CA ALA A 7 -0.23 -1.71 -4.10
C ALA A 7 0.42 -2.60 -3.04
N GLN A 8 0.75 -3.81 -3.41
CA GLN A 8 1.43 -4.78 -2.55
C GLN A 8 2.63 -5.43 -3.24
N PRO A 9 3.63 -5.89 -2.44
CA PRO A 9 4.73 -6.66 -2.98
C PRO A 9 4.29 -8.08 -3.39
N CYS A 10 4.80 -8.53 -4.53
CA CYS A 10 4.51 -9.85 -5.10
C CYS A 10 5.18 -11.00 -4.36
N ASP A 11 4.39 -11.86 -3.77
CA ASP A 11 4.57 -13.31 -3.71
C ASP A 11 3.17 -13.93 -3.54
N ALA A 12 2.53 -14.14 -4.68
CA ALA A 12 1.08 -14.31 -4.75
C ALA A 12 0.56 -15.65 -4.23
N ALA A 13 1.39 -16.70 -4.09
CA ALA A 13 0.87 -18.05 -3.85
C ALA A 13 0.60 -18.39 -2.37
N GLU A 14 1.28 -17.77 -1.42
CA GLU A 14 1.14 -18.12 0.00
C GLU A 14 0.39 -17.07 0.84
N ARG A 15 0.03 -15.94 0.29
CA ARG A 15 -0.45 -14.78 1.05
C ARG A 15 -1.95 -14.55 1.04
N PHE A 16 -2.69 -15.40 0.37
CA PHE A 16 -4.17 -15.37 0.36
C PHE A 16 -4.85 -16.06 1.55
N THR A 17 -4.10 -16.39 2.59
CA THR A 17 -4.73 -16.90 3.81
C THR A 17 -5.41 -15.75 4.56
N ALA A 18 -6.56 -16.03 5.13
CA ALA A 18 -7.50 -15.12 5.78
C ALA A 18 -6.96 -14.22 6.93
N GLY A 19 -5.65 -14.08 7.05
CA GLY A 19 -4.97 -13.28 8.07
C GLY A 19 -4.01 -12.23 7.54
N PHE A 20 -3.91 -12.04 6.21
CA PHE A 20 -2.94 -11.08 5.66
C PHE A 20 -3.49 -9.64 5.74
N PRO A 21 -2.68 -8.65 6.21
CA PRO A 21 -3.17 -7.27 6.39
C PRO A 21 -3.78 -6.65 5.15
N SER A 22 -3.31 -7.00 3.98
CA SER A 22 -3.78 -6.45 2.71
C SER A 22 -5.22 -6.78 2.37
N ALA A 23 -5.61 -8.04 2.51
CA ALA A 23 -6.98 -8.47 2.26
C ALA A 23 -7.93 -7.80 3.26
N GLN A 24 -7.50 -7.69 4.52
CA GLN A 24 -8.26 -7.01 5.56
C GLN A 24 -8.38 -5.50 5.29
N ILE A 25 -7.30 -4.86 4.84
CA ILE A 25 -7.29 -3.45 4.45
C ILE A 25 -8.27 -3.24 3.29
N GLN A 26 -8.19 -4.06 2.24
CA GLN A 26 -9.11 -3.96 1.10
C GLN A 26 -10.56 -4.06 1.54
N LEU A 27 -10.92 -5.04 2.37
CA LEU A 27 -12.28 -5.20 2.88
C LEU A 27 -12.76 -3.96 3.67
N ARG A 28 -11.88 -3.33 4.45
CA ARG A 28 -12.20 -2.11 5.19
C ARG A 28 -12.45 -0.93 4.25
N LEU A 29 -11.61 -0.77 3.23
CA LEU A 29 -11.76 0.29 2.24
C LEU A 29 -13.07 0.16 1.46
N GLU A 30 -13.42 -1.05 1.04
CA GLU A 30 -14.68 -1.36 0.36
C GLU A 30 -15.90 -1.10 1.27
N LYS A 31 -15.79 -1.44 2.55
CA LYS A 31 -16.82 -1.13 3.56
C LYS A 31 -17.05 0.37 3.72
N PHE A 32 -16.01 1.19 3.55
CA PHE A 32 -16.13 2.65 3.56
C PHE A 32 -16.62 3.24 2.22
N GLY A 33 -16.98 2.39 1.27
CA GLY A 33 -17.54 2.80 -0.03
C GLY A 33 -16.49 3.10 -1.10
N ALA A 34 -15.20 2.78 -0.85
CA ALA A 34 -14.16 2.90 -1.86
C ALA A 34 -14.26 1.76 -2.89
N SER A 35 -14.04 2.09 -4.15
CA SER A 35 -13.76 1.09 -5.18
C SER A 35 -12.25 0.83 -5.18
N VAL A 36 -11.84 -0.38 -4.85
CA VAL A 36 -10.44 -0.74 -4.71
C VAL A 36 -9.92 -1.40 -5.98
N HIS A 37 -8.88 -0.82 -6.56
CA HIS A 37 -8.09 -1.44 -7.60
C HIS A 37 -6.84 -2.05 -6.96
N ASN A 38 -6.79 -3.36 -6.90
CA ASN A 38 -5.67 -4.10 -6.32
C ASN A 38 -4.73 -4.54 -7.43
N TRP A 39 -3.55 -3.97 -7.48
CA TRP A 39 -2.58 -4.20 -8.56
C TRP A 39 -2.10 -5.65 -8.64
N GLU A 40 -2.05 -6.37 -7.53
CA GLU A 40 -1.67 -7.79 -7.54
C GLU A 40 -2.72 -8.68 -8.21
N MET A 41 -3.99 -8.34 -8.04
CA MET A 41 -5.09 -9.14 -8.59
C MET A 41 -5.48 -8.72 -10.00
N ASP A 42 -5.31 -7.43 -10.31
CA ASP A 42 -5.74 -6.84 -11.57
C ASP A 42 -4.61 -6.74 -12.60
N PHE A 43 -3.44 -7.32 -12.28
CA PHE A 43 -2.26 -7.28 -13.14
C PHE A 43 -2.51 -8.04 -14.45
N ARG A 44 -2.48 -7.32 -15.55
CA ARG A 44 -2.65 -7.91 -16.88
C ARG A 44 -1.34 -8.52 -17.37
N THR A 45 -1.38 -9.79 -17.73
CA THR A 45 -0.22 -10.48 -18.31
C THR A 45 0.23 -9.77 -19.58
N GLY A 46 1.50 -9.38 -19.64
CA GLY A 46 2.11 -8.73 -20.81
C GLY A 46 2.06 -7.20 -20.81
N VAL A 47 1.53 -6.56 -19.75
CA VAL A 47 1.59 -5.10 -19.59
C VAL A 47 2.73 -4.76 -18.62
N SER A 48 3.46 -3.68 -18.90
CA SER A 48 4.52 -3.25 -17.97
C SER A 48 3.94 -2.67 -16.68
N ILE A 49 4.64 -2.86 -15.56
CA ILE A 49 4.29 -2.26 -14.27
C ILE A 49 4.10 -0.75 -14.38
N LEU A 50 4.97 -0.09 -15.15
CA LEU A 50 4.87 1.36 -15.37
C LEU A 50 3.56 1.76 -16.04
N SER A 51 3.10 0.99 -17.03
CA SER A 51 1.82 1.27 -17.71
C SER A 51 0.63 1.08 -16.77
N GLU A 52 0.67 0.11 -15.88
CA GLU A 52 -0.39 -0.09 -14.88
C GLU A 52 -0.41 1.02 -13.83
N ILE A 53 0.77 1.48 -13.37
CA ILE A 53 0.87 2.64 -12.48
C ILE A 53 0.36 3.91 -13.18
N GLU A 54 0.73 4.12 -14.44
CA GLU A 54 0.23 5.23 -15.26
C GLU A 54 -1.30 5.23 -15.34
N ASN A 55 -1.89 4.07 -15.59
CA ASN A 55 -3.33 3.92 -15.65
C ASN A 55 -3.97 4.16 -14.26
N ALA A 56 -3.43 3.58 -13.21
CA ALA A 56 -3.94 3.74 -11.85
C ALA A 56 -3.90 5.21 -11.39
N LYS A 57 -2.84 5.95 -11.70
CA LYS A 57 -2.77 7.38 -11.35
C LYS A 57 -3.79 8.24 -12.08
N MET A 58 -4.24 7.83 -13.27
CA MET A 58 -5.28 8.52 -14.01
C MET A 58 -6.69 8.18 -13.48
N THR A 59 -6.90 6.96 -13.00
CA THR A 59 -8.22 6.42 -12.64
C THR A 59 -8.49 6.44 -11.14
N CYS A 60 -7.44 6.41 -10.32
CA CYS A 60 -7.56 6.36 -8.85
C CYS A 60 -7.42 7.75 -8.22
N SER A 61 -8.23 8.04 -7.21
CA SER A 61 -8.18 9.32 -6.48
C SER A 61 -6.99 9.38 -5.52
N CYS A 62 -6.63 8.25 -4.91
CA CYS A 62 -5.52 8.12 -3.97
C CYS A 62 -4.87 6.74 -4.07
N GLY A 63 -3.68 6.60 -3.49
CA GLY A 63 -2.94 5.36 -3.39
C GLY A 63 -2.65 4.96 -1.95
N ILE A 64 -2.76 3.67 -1.66
CA ILE A 64 -2.39 3.08 -0.37
C ILE A 64 -1.35 1.99 -0.62
N PHE A 65 -0.21 2.10 0.05
CA PHE A 65 0.96 1.24 -0.15
C PHE A 65 1.34 0.55 1.16
N LEU A 66 1.40 -0.78 1.13
CA LEU A 66 1.76 -1.57 2.29
C LEU A 66 3.26 -1.86 2.29
N PHE A 67 3.98 -1.26 3.24
CA PHE A 67 5.41 -1.49 3.45
C PHE A 67 5.59 -2.56 4.52
N SER A 68 5.84 -3.79 4.08
CA SER A 68 6.02 -4.95 4.94
C SER A 68 7.50 -5.33 5.07
N GLU A 69 7.81 -6.18 6.04
CA GLU A 69 9.15 -6.74 6.25
C GLU A 69 9.42 -7.86 5.25
N ASP A 70 9.60 -7.52 3.97
CA ASP A 70 9.68 -8.49 2.88
C ASP A 70 11.10 -8.99 2.63
N ASP A 71 12.07 -8.05 2.60
CA ASP A 71 13.46 -8.36 2.26
C ASP A 71 14.36 -8.14 3.47
N PRO A 72 15.13 -9.16 3.91
CA PRO A 72 16.10 -9.03 5.00
C PRO A 72 17.15 -7.97 4.70
N LEU A 73 17.54 -7.21 5.72
CA LEU A 73 18.61 -6.22 5.61
C LEU A 73 19.97 -6.86 5.96
N ASP A 74 20.94 -6.72 5.06
CA ASP A 74 22.31 -7.13 5.31
C ASP A 74 22.91 -6.33 6.48
N GLY A 75 23.61 -7.02 7.38
CA GLY A 75 24.29 -6.41 8.52
C GLY A 75 23.38 -5.95 9.66
N THR A 76 22.07 -6.16 9.57
CA THR A 76 21.11 -5.82 10.64
C THR A 76 20.30 -7.06 11.02
N PRO A 77 20.71 -7.83 12.04
CA PRO A 77 19.98 -9.02 12.48
C PRO A 77 18.50 -8.69 12.81
N GLY A 78 17.57 -9.41 12.18
CA GLY A 78 16.13 -9.20 12.35
C GLY A 78 15.57 -7.95 11.65
N GLY A 79 16.40 -7.17 10.98
CA GLY A 79 15.97 -6.03 10.17
C GLY A 79 15.41 -6.46 8.81
N ALA A 80 14.39 -5.78 8.35
CA ALA A 80 13.82 -6.00 7.03
C ALA A 80 13.30 -4.71 6.40
N ALA A 81 13.23 -4.71 5.08
CA ALA A 81 12.74 -3.59 4.28
C ALA A 81 11.57 -4.01 3.39
N PRO A 82 10.72 -3.07 2.95
CA PRO A 82 9.78 -3.32 1.88
C PRO A 82 10.53 -3.66 0.60
N ARG A 83 9.88 -4.37 -0.32
CA ARG A 83 10.43 -4.60 -1.64
C ARG A 83 10.64 -3.28 -2.40
N ASP A 84 11.71 -3.22 -3.16
CA ASP A 84 12.05 -2.04 -3.97
C ASP A 84 10.92 -1.60 -4.89
N ASN A 85 10.17 -2.55 -5.44
CA ASN A 85 9.04 -2.24 -6.33
C ASN A 85 7.96 -1.41 -5.64
N VAL A 86 7.54 -1.78 -4.43
CA VAL A 86 6.48 -1.04 -3.72
C VAL A 86 6.96 0.36 -3.31
N VAL A 87 8.23 0.50 -2.99
CA VAL A 87 8.84 1.81 -2.69
C VAL A 87 8.85 2.69 -3.93
N PHE A 88 9.25 2.13 -5.07
CA PHE A 88 9.22 2.83 -6.36
C PHE A 88 7.80 3.26 -6.74
N GLU A 89 6.84 2.36 -6.65
CA GLU A 89 5.43 2.61 -6.97
C GLU A 89 4.85 3.73 -6.11
N ALA A 90 5.11 3.70 -4.80
CA ALA A 90 4.67 4.75 -3.89
C ALA A 90 5.26 6.12 -4.25
N GLY A 91 6.57 6.16 -4.49
CA GLY A 91 7.26 7.39 -4.88
C GLY A 91 6.77 7.95 -6.22
N TYR A 92 6.57 7.08 -7.20
CA TYR A 92 6.07 7.47 -8.51
C TYR A 92 4.62 7.99 -8.44
N PHE A 93 3.74 7.29 -7.73
CA PHE A 93 2.35 7.73 -7.53
C PHE A 93 2.30 9.07 -6.80
N MET A 94 3.11 9.23 -5.75
CA MET A 94 3.22 10.45 -4.98
C MET A 94 3.70 11.64 -5.82
N SER A 95 4.64 11.43 -6.73
CA SER A 95 5.17 12.49 -7.61
C SER A 95 4.10 13.08 -8.53
N VAL A 96 3.09 12.30 -8.85
CA VAL A 96 2.03 12.71 -9.79
C VAL A 96 0.76 13.19 -9.07
N LYS A 97 0.36 12.49 -8.02
CA LYS A 97 -0.89 12.80 -7.27
C LYS A 97 -0.69 13.74 -6.09
N GLY A 98 0.54 13.89 -5.62
CA GLY A 98 0.85 14.61 -4.39
C GLY A 98 0.93 13.69 -3.18
N ALA A 99 1.74 14.09 -2.20
CA ALA A 99 1.96 13.32 -0.98
C ALA A 99 0.67 13.15 -0.14
N GLU A 100 -0.23 14.12 -0.18
CA GLU A 100 -1.50 14.11 0.55
C GLU A 100 -2.49 13.04 0.03
N ARG A 101 -2.28 12.54 -1.17
CA ARG A 101 -3.08 11.48 -1.81
C ARG A 101 -2.43 10.10 -1.74
N CYS A 102 -1.34 9.99 -1.01
CA CYS A 102 -0.58 8.77 -0.86
C CYS A 102 -0.46 8.40 0.61
N LEU A 103 -1.01 7.25 0.99
CA LEU A 103 -0.90 6.69 2.33
C LEU A 103 0.03 5.49 2.33
N ILE A 104 1.02 5.50 3.21
CA ILE A 104 1.88 4.37 3.47
C ILE A 104 1.44 3.68 4.76
N ILE A 105 1.20 2.38 4.71
CA ILE A 105 0.98 1.56 5.90
C ILE A 105 2.26 0.78 6.16
N ARG A 106 2.98 1.15 7.22
CA ARG A 106 4.15 0.43 7.69
C ARG A 106 3.69 -0.74 8.54
N HIS A 107 3.88 -1.95 8.04
CA HIS A 107 3.54 -3.18 8.76
C HIS A 107 4.77 -3.74 9.48
N GLY A 108 4.65 -3.92 10.77
CA GLY A 108 5.77 -4.34 11.60
C GLY A 108 6.83 -3.24 11.71
N GLU A 109 8.10 -3.65 11.72
CA GLU A 109 9.26 -2.77 11.84
C GLU A 109 10.01 -2.59 10.51
N ALA A 110 9.30 -2.68 9.39
CA ALA A 110 9.89 -2.47 8.07
C ALA A 110 10.64 -1.13 8.02
N LYS A 111 11.84 -1.14 7.45
CA LYS A 111 12.64 0.07 7.29
C LYS A 111 11.94 1.05 6.38
N MET A 112 11.75 2.28 6.84
CA MET A 112 11.17 3.34 6.02
C MET A 112 12.25 4.06 5.22
N PRO A 113 12.05 4.29 3.92
CA PRO A 113 12.93 5.15 3.14
C PRO A 113 12.94 6.58 3.70
N ALA A 114 14.13 7.16 3.84
CA ALA A 114 14.29 8.50 4.42
C ALA A 114 13.56 9.59 3.62
N ASP A 115 13.57 9.47 2.29
CA ASP A 115 13.02 10.48 1.38
C ASP A 115 11.48 10.46 1.29
N LEU A 116 10.82 9.46 1.87
CA LEU A 116 9.36 9.41 1.96
C LEU A 116 8.80 10.04 3.24
N GLY A 117 9.63 10.74 4.01
CA GLY A 117 9.24 11.39 5.27
C GLY A 117 8.17 12.48 5.14
N GLY A 118 7.90 12.98 3.93
CA GLY A 118 6.78 13.88 3.65
C GLY A 118 5.44 13.16 3.40
N ALA A 119 5.46 11.84 3.26
CA ALA A 119 4.25 11.05 3.05
C ALA A 119 3.47 10.85 4.35
N ILE A 120 2.16 10.73 4.23
CA ILE A 120 1.31 10.31 5.34
C ILE A 120 1.55 8.81 5.56
N TYR A 121 1.97 8.43 6.77
CA TYR A 121 2.09 7.02 7.07
C TYR A 121 1.42 6.62 8.38
N ILE A 122 0.99 5.36 8.42
CA ILE A 122 0.35 4.72 9.57
C ILE A 122 1.16 3.49 9.94
N HIS A 123 1.48 3.31 11.22
CA HIS A 123 2.12 2.10 11.71
C HIS A 123 1.06 1.06 12.09
N LEU A 124 1.16 -0.12 11.50
CA LEU A 124 0.40 -1.31 11.85
C LEU A 124 1.35 -2.35 12.45
N SER A 125 1.23 -2.61 13.74
CA SER A 125 2.01 -3.65 14.41
C SER A 125 1.72 -5.03 13.82
N LYS A 126 2.71 -5.92 13.78
CA LYS A 126 2.52 -7.32 13.34
C LYS A 126 1.45 -8.08 14.10
N THR A 127 1.27 -7.75 15.37
CA THR A 127 0.32 -8.41 16.28
C THR A 127 -1.02 -7.70 16.36
N ALA A 128 -1.14 -6.51 15.76
CA ALA A 128 -2.38 -5.73 15.78
C ALA A 128 -3.30 -6.10 14.62
N ASP A 129 -4.59 -6.09 14.88
CA ASP A 129 -5.62 -6.19 13.87
C ASP A 129 -5.71 -4.88 13.06
N VAL A 130 -6.11 -4.98 11.80
CA VAL A 130 -6.37 -3.81 10.92
C VAL A 130 -7.43 -2.87 11.52
N SER A 131 -8.32 -3.36 12.36
CA SER A 131 -9.28 -2.53 13.11
C SER A 131 -8.59 -1.42 13.94
N SER A 132 -7.35 -1.64 14.38
CA SER A 132 -6.57 -0.64 15.12
C SER A 132 -6.24 0.63 14.33
N ILE A 133 -6.26 0.55 13.00
CA ILE A 133 -5.99 1.69 12.10
C ILE A 133 -7.23 2.14 11.32
N GLU A 134 -8.40 1.57 11.61
CA GLU A 134 -9.64 1.79 10.85
C GLU A 134 -10.05 3.27 10.79
N SER A 135 -9.96 3.99 11.91
CA SER A 135 -10.31 5.41 11.91
C SER A 135 -9.38 6.25 11.03
N ARG A 136 -8.09 5.95 11.03
CA ARG A 136 -7.10 6.63 10.18
C ARG A 136 -7.29 6.33 8.71
N LEU A 137 -7.67 5.10 8.36
CA LEU A 137 -8.04 4.74 6.99
C LEU A 137 -9.27 5.51 6.54
N SER A 138 -10.31 5.56 7.38
CA SER A 138 -11.53 6.31 7.11
C SER A 138 -11.25 7.81 6.93
N ASP A 139 -10.46 8.42 7.82
CA ASP A 139 -10.09 9.83 7.73
C ASP A 139 -9.32 10.14 6.45
N PHE A 140 -8.40 9.26 6.04
CA PHE A 140 -7.67 9.41 4.79
C PHE A 140 -8.60 9.35 3.58
N LEU A 141 -9.52 8.38 3.54
CA LEU A 141 -10.49 8.26 2.46
C LEU A 141 -11.41 9.47 2.37
N LEU A 142 -11.94 9.95 3.49
CA LEU A 142 -12.83 11.12 3.52
C LEU A 142 -12.19 12.39 2.95
N ARG A 143 -10.86 12.51 3.01
CA ARG A 143 -10.13 13.64 2.45
C ARG A 143 -9.83 13.49 0.97
N ASN A 144 -9.90 12.27 0.43
CA ASN A 144 -9.38 11.94 -0.90
C ASN A 144 -10.42 11.34 -1.86
N LEU A 145 -11.63 11.10 -1.40
CA LEU A 145 -12.74 10.55 -2.22
C LEU A 145 -13.84 11.56 -2.55
#